data_77c22efcc7328ab948ce4b402b56f9f5
#
_entry.id   77c22efcc7328ab948ce4b402b56f9f5
#
_cell.length_a   1.000
_cell.length_b   1.000
_cell.length_c   1.000
_cell.angle_alpha   90.00
_cell.angle_beta   90.00
_cell.angle_gamma   90.00
#
_symmetry.space_group_name_H-M   'P 1'
#
loop_
_entity.id
_entity.type
_entity.pdbx_description
1 polymer ?
#
loop_
_entity_poly.entity_id
_entity_poly.type
_entity_poly.pdbx_seq_one_letter_code
_entity_poly.pdbx_strand_id
1 'polypeptide(L)'
;MANGLQQPMLPWLTWQFLLLAKARYDKRVMTRNACATLMALCALSAPAWAQIDFSGDWAPLYHEDGPERLPGPELGDYAGLPLNDAGRLRANSYDADRISVVQEYQCRPHSSDYGLRGLGNLRVWRDVEDATQRTIALHTRMLAYDNERTIWLDGRPHPPEGAAHTWQGFSTGVWEGNMLTVTTTHLKPGYTRRNGVPSSAKRKITEHWTRHGNYLTVTVYVDDPVFLAEPLVRSQSWFLDPGQQMGLFPCEPAPEVPKPTGSVPHHLPGKNPFLKEVPEWYGLPYEAVQGGPETMYPEYRKKMKDLPTPKAPQMCDRFCFCTSLFDCQLHAPQAPAGRR
;
A
#
# COMPACT_ATOMS: atom_id res chain seq x y z
N MET A 1 68.00 1.22 95.23
CA MET A 1 68.20 2.00 93.99
C MET A 1 67.46 1.30 92.90
N ALA A 2 66.30 1.73 92.53
CA ALA A 2 65.43 1.08 91.52
C ALA A 2 65.01 2.14 90.48
N ASN A 3 65.44 1.94 89.30
CA ASN A 3 64.95 2.75 88.16
C ASN A 3 63.81 2.00 87.48
N GLY A 4 62.61 2.61 87.56
CA GLY A 4 61.45 2.21 86.79
C GLY A 4 61.56 2.68 85.40
N LEU A 5 61.30 1.82 84.43
CA LEU A 5 61.07 2.18 83.02
C LEU A 5 59.56 2.12 82.70
N GLN A 6 58.99 3.30 82.54
CA GLN A 6 57.68 3.45 81.95
C GLN A 6 57.70 3.06 80.43
N GLN A 7 56.86 2.13 80.09
CA GLN A 7 56.56 1.86 78.68
C GLN A 7 55.41 2.74 78.22
N PRO A 8 55.44 3.32 77.00
CA PRO A 8 54.36 4.09 76.45
C PRO A 8 53.23 3.21 75.89
N MET A 9 52.05 3.37 76.43
CA MET A 9 50.82 2.83 75.86
C MET A 9 50.43 3.67 74.68
N LEU A 10 50.68 3.14 73.47
CA LEU A 10 50.01 3.45 72.17
C LEU A 10 50.49 2.39 71.14
N PRO A 11 49.64 1.72 70.45
CA PRO A 11 48.83 2.27 69.34
C PRO A 11 47.57 1.49 68.93
N TRP A 12 46.76 1.03 69.84
CA TRP A 12 45.57 0.24 69.40
C TRP A 12 44.48 1.09 68.72
N LEU A 13 44.38 2.33 69.03
CA LEU A 13 43.39 3.25 68.44
C LEU A 13 43.67 3.64 66.96
N THR A 14 44.92 3.72 66.58
CA THR A 14 45.32 4.06 65.19
C THR A 14 45.03 2.99 64.20
N TRP A 15 45.18 1.72 64.60
CA TRP A 15 44.89 0.56 63.70
C TRP A 15 43.41 0.39 63.44
N GLN A 16 42.53 0.63 64.44
CA GLN A 16 41.09 0.57 64.25
C GLN A 16 40.57 1.67 63.29
N PHE A 17 41.14 2.89 63.43
CA PHE A 17 40.77 3.97 62.49
C PHE A 17 41.23 3.72 61.07
N LEU A 18 42.41 3.14 60.87
CA LEU A 18 42.92 2.77 59.53
C LEU A 18 42.13 1.63 58.90
N LEU A 19 41.74 0.60 59.68
CA LEU A 19 40.88 -0.49 59.18
C LEU A 19 39.48 0.01 58.83
N LEU A 20 38.87 0.90 59.63
CA LEU A 20 37.57 1.47 59.35
C LEU A 20 37.63 2.46 58.17
N ALA A 21 38.71 3.21 58.02
CA ALA A 21 38.93 4.11 56.85
C ALA A 21 39.14 3.27 55.59
N LYS A 22 39.90 2.21 55.62
CA LYS A 22 40.11 1.27 54.51
C LYS A 22 38.81 0.58 54.11
N ALA A 23 38.03 0.05 55.07
CA ALA A 23 36.71 -0.57 54.80
C ALA A 23 35.69 0.43 54.24
N ARG A 24 35.73 1.71 54.65
CA ARG A 24 34.88 2.77 54.04
C ARG A 24 35.36 3.16 52.65
N TYR A 25 36.67 3.20 52.44
CA TYR A 25 37.25 3.48 51.12
C TYR A 25 36.92 2.33 50.14
N ASP A 26 37.12 1.08 50.52
CA ASP A 26 36.79 -0.09 49.68
C ASP A 26 35.30 -0.17 49.33
N LYS A 27 34.41 0.13 50.31
CA LYS A 27 32.95 0.23 50.00
C LYS A 27 32.63 1.36 49.03
N ARG A 28 33.27 2.53 49.15
CA ARG A 28 33.05 3.66 48.23
C ARG A 28 33.61 3.35 46.83
N VAL A 29 34.74 2.67 46.72
CA VAL A 29 35.31 2.24 45.42
C VAL A 29 34.44 1.19 44.81
N MET A 30 33.96 0.19 45.59
CA MET A 30 33.06 -0.86 45.10
C MET A 30 31.72 -0.33 44.62
N THR A 31 31.12 0.60 45.37
CA THR A 31 29.87 1.27 44.93
C THR A 31 30.07 2.14 43.69
N ARG A 32 31.19 2.86 43.60
CA ARG A 32 31.51 3.71 42.45
C ARG A 32 31.76 2.86 41.19
N ASN A 33 32.47 1.75 41.34
CA ASN A 33 32.69 0.80 40.25
C ASN A 33 31.38 0.08 39.82
N ALA A 34 30.56 -0.32 40.81
CA ALA A 34 29.25 -0.91 40.53
C ALA A 34 28.31 0.08 39.79
N CYS A 35 28.27 1.35 40.18
CA CYS A 35 27.51 2.39 39.50
C CYS A 35 28.07 2.68 38.10
N ALA A 36 29.40 2.68 37.91
CA ALA A 36 30.04 2.87 36.64
C ALA A 36 29.74 1.70 35.68
N THR A 37 29.78 0.47 36.23
CA THR A 37 29.42 -0.75 35.44
C THR A 37 27.92 -0.75 35.06
N LEU A 38 27.06 -0.34 35.98
CA LEU A 38 25.62 -0.22 35.71
C LEU A 38 25.33 0.86 34.67
N MET A 39 25.99 2.01 34.74
CA MET A 39 25.88 3.07 33.74
C MET A 39 26.44 2.61 32.36
N ALA A 40 27.53 1.88 32.34
CA ALA A 40 28.07 1.32 31.12
C ALA A 40 27.13 0.25 30.50
N LEU A 41 26.49 -0.59 31.32
CA LEU A 41 25.46 -1.53 30.90
C LEU A 41 24.22 -0.83 30.37
N CYS A 42 23.76 0.27 31.01
CA CYS A 42 22.66 1.07 30.51
C CYS A 42 23.00 1.85 29.24
N ALA A 43 24.26 2.29 29.08
CA ALA A 43 24.72 2.96 27.87
C ALA A 43 24.89 1.99 26.68
N LEU A 44 25.09 0.68 26.94
CA LEU A 44 25.16 -0.36 25.94
C LEU A 44 23.77 -0.92 25.57
N SER A 45 22.71 -0.59 26.31
CA SER A 45 21.34 -0.87 25.89
C SER A 45 20.93 0.13 24.81
N ALA A 46 21.46 -0.04 23.60
CA ALA A 46 20.87 0.63 22.43
C ALA A 46 19.38 0.26 22.38
N PRO A 47 18.47 1.23 22.15
CA PRO A 47 17.07 0.90 21.97
C PRO A 47 17.00 -0.11 20.82
N ALA A 48 16.68 -1.36 21.13
CA ALA A 48 16.34 -2.34 20.13
C ALA A 48 15.01 -1.89 19.54
N TRP A 49 15.08 -1.13 18.43
CA TRP A 49 13.91 -0.82 17.62
C TRP A 49 13.44 -2.17 17.08
N ALA A 50 12.47 -2.77 17.75
CA ALA A 50 11.82 -3.96 17.23
C ALA A 50 11.11 -3.54 15.95
N GLN A 51 11.59 -4.05 14.81
CA GLN A 51 10.91 -3.86 13.53
C GLN A 51 9.49 -4.41 13.66
N ILE A 52 8.51 -3.62 13.21
CA ILE A 52 7.13 -4.07 13.18
C ILE A 52 7.03 -5.27 12.25
N ASP A 53 6.44 -6.35 12.73
CA ASP A 53 6.19 -7.54 11.92
C ASP A 53 4.88 -7.37 11.14
N PHE A 54 4.96 -7.35 9.83
CA PHE A 54 3.82 -7.32 8.92
C PHE A 54 3.35 -8.73 8.52
N SER A 55 4.03 -9.79 8.95
CA SER A 55 3.67 -11.15 8.59
C SER A 55 2.26 -11.52 9.06
N GLY A 56 1.54 -12.25 8.23
CA GLY A 56 0.19 -12.71 8.52
C GLY A 56 -0.73 -12.71 7.30
N ASP A 57 -1.95 -13.14 7.55
CA ASP A 57 -3.04 -13.09 6.59
C ASP A 57 -3.97 -11.92 6.94
N TRP A 58 -4.28 -11.11 5.96
CA TRP A 58 -4.92 -9.82 6.11
C TRP A 58 -6.20 -9.76 5.27
N ALA A 59 -7.34 -9.48 5.89
CA ALA A 59 -8.62 -9.27 5.24
C ALA A 59 -8.80 -7.79 4.86
N PRO A 60 -9.18 -7.46 3.62
CA PRO A 60 -9.34 -6.07 3.19
C PRO A 60 -10.57 -5.41 3.81
N LEU A 61 -10.48 -4.12 4.12
CA LEU A 61 -11.60 -3.30 4.55
C LEU A 61 -12.32 -2.71 3.34
N TYR A 62 -13.30 -3.41 2.81
CA TYR A 62 -14.01 -3.04 1.57
C TYR A 62 -14.89 -1.80 1.67
N HIS A 63 -15.25 -1.35 2.86
CA HIS A 63 -16.10 -0.17 3.05
C HIS A 63 -15.37 1.17 2.82
N GLU A 64 -14.03 1.13 2.78
CA GLU A 64 -13.22 2.28 2.42
C GLU A 64 -13.16 2.41 0.91
N ASP A 65 -13.50 3.58 0.36
CA ASP A 65 -13.39 3.91 -1.06
C ASP A 65 -14.01 2.86 -2.01
N GLY A 66 -15.27 2.56 -1.80
CA GLY A 66 -16.02 1.56 -2.58
C GLY A 66 -15.89 1.71 -4.12
N PRO A 67 -15.92 2.92 -4.71
CA PRO A 67 -15.78 3.11 -6.15
C PRO A 67 -14.43 2.64 -6.73
N GLU A 68 -13.36 2.68 -5.93
CA GLU A 68 -12.03 2.21 -6.36
C GLU A 68 -11.87 0.70 -6.28
N ARG A 69 -12.81 -0.01 -5.65
CA ARG A 69 -12.73 -1.45 -5.42
C ARG A 69 -13.48 -2.25 -6.49
N LEU A 70 -13.86 -3.46 -6.20
CA LEU A 70 -14.67 -4.27 -7.08
C LEU A 70 -16.12 -3.77 -7.14
N PRO A 71 -16.67 -3.54 -8.33
CA PRO A 71 -16.14 -3.78 -9.68
C PRO A 71 -15.21 -2.69 -10.22
N GLY A 72 -14.99 -1.63 -9.47
CA GLY A 72 -14.27 -0.43 -9.88
C GLY A 72 -15.19 0.63 -10.50
N PRO A 73 -14.62 1.78 -10.88
CA PRO A 73 -15.33 2.85 -11.54
C PRO A 73 -15.86 2.44 -12.92
N GLU A 74 -16.91 3.11 -13.35
CA GLU A 74 -17.51 2.91 -14.68
C GLU A 74 -16.54 3.24 -15.81
N LEU A 75 -16.80 2.71 -17.00
CA LEU A 75 -16.08 3.10 -18.21
C LEU A 75 -16.28 4.58 -18.47
N GLY A 76 -15.21 5.30 -18.74
CA GLY A 76 -15.25 6.76 -18.96
C GLY A 76 -15.25 7.60 -17.69
N ASP A 77 -15.31 7.00 -16.51
CA ASP A 77 -15.19 7.72 -15.22
C ASP A 77 -13.74 7.82 -14.76
N TYR A 78 -13.17 8.99 -14.91
CA TYR A 78 -11.82 9.32 -14.47
C TYR A 78 -11.82 10.39 -13.36
N ALA A 79 -12.95 10.65 -12.76
CA ALA A 79 -13.07 11.62 -11.68
C ALA A 79 -12.11 11.31 -10.54
N GLY A 80 -11.51 12.36 -9.96
CA GLY A 80 -10.55 12.22 -8.86
C GLY A 80 -9.17 11.66 -9.25
N LEU A 81 -8.85 11.59 -10.55
CA LEU A 81 -7.52 11.21 -11.01
C LEU A 81 -6.78 12.41 -11.62
N PRO A 82 -5.50 12.64 -11.27
CA PRO A 82 -4.69 13.74 -11.79
C PRO A 82 -4.14 13.45 -13.20
N LEU A 83 -5.00 13.03 -14.13
CA LEU A 83 -4.58 12.68 -15.49
C LEU A 83 -4.10 13.92 -16.25
N ASN A 84 -3.00 13.79 -16.98
CA ASN A 84 -2.64 14.73 -18.03
C ASN A 84 -3.36 14.40 -19.35
N ASP A 85 -3.13 15.20 -20.40
CA ASP A 85 -3.80 15.00 -21.70
C ASP A 85 -3.49 13.65 -22.33
N ALA A 86 -2.26 13.16 -22.21
CA ALA A 86 -1.88 11.85 -22.71
C ALA A 86 -2.59 10.72 -21.97
N GLY A 87 -2.73 10.85 -20.67
CA GLY A 87 -3.47 9.90 -19.82
C GLY A 87 -4.95 9.85 -20.20
N ARG A 88 -5.61 11.02 -20.37
CA ARG A 88 -7.00 11.13 -20.82
C ARG A 88 -7.20 10.54 -22.21
N LEU A 89 -6.34 10.89 -23.15
CA LEU A 89 -6.41 10.37 -24.51
C LEU A 89 -6.30 8.84 -24.54
N ARG A 90 -5.38 8.29 -23.77
CA ARG A 90 -5.17 6.84 -23.68
C ARG A 90 -6.35 6.15 -23.00
N ALA A 91 -6.86 6.67 -21.89
CA ALA A 91 -8.03 6.15 -21.20
C ALA A 91 -9.29 6.18 -22.10
N ASN A 92 -9.51 7.29 -22.82
CA ASN A 92 -10.63 7.41 -23.76
C ASN A 92 -10.57 6.41 -24.91
N SER A 93 -9.41 5.89 -25.22
CA SER A 93 -9.24 4.89 -26.28
C SER A 93 -9.52 3.44 -25.82
N TYR A 94 -9.69 3.21 -24.51
CA TYR A 94 -9.87 1.87 -23.99
C TYR A 94 -11.16 1.23 -24.47
N ASP A 95 -11.04 0.03 -25.06
CA ASP A 95 -12.17 -0.76 -25.55
C ASP A 95 -12.31 -2.03 -24.67
N ALA A 96 -13.25 -1.99 -23.74
CA ALA A 96 -13.51 -3.09 -22.81
C ALA A 96 -14.10 -4.32 -23.48
N ASP A 97 -14.61 -4.20 -24.73
CA ASP A 97 -15.14 -5.31 -25.53
C ASP A 97 -14.04 -6.07 -26.28
N ARG A 98 -12.79 -5.61 -26.15
CA ARG A 98 -11.62 -6.30 -26.72
C ARG A 98 -10.94 -7.17 -25.67
N ILE A 99 -11.24 -8.45 -25.71
CA ILE A 99 -10.72 -9.43 -24.75
C ILE A 99 -9.19 -9.41 -24.70
N SER A 100 -8.51 -9.25 -25.82
CA SER A 100 -7.05 -9.15 -25.90
C SER A 100 -6.45 -7.92 -25.23
N VAL A 101 -7.24 -6.88 -24.97
CA VAL A 101 -6.82 -5.63 -24.32
C VAL A 101 -7.07 -5.70 -22.83
N VAL A 102 -8.15 -6.34 -22.40
CA VAL A 102 -8.53 -6.48 -20.99
C VAL A 102 -7.59 -7.46 -20.31
N GLN A 103 -6.82 -6.97 -19.34
CA GLN A 103 -5.75 -7.71 -18.69
C GLN A 103 -6.27 -8.96 -17.96
N GLU A 104 -7.41 -8.85 -17.32
CA GLU A 104 -8.09 -9.90 -16.58
C GLU A 104 -8.50 -11.08 -17.49
N TYR A 105 -8.97 -10.80 -18.69
CA TYR A 105 -9.36 -11.85 -19.64
C TYR A 105 -8.16 -12.60 -20.25
N GLN A 106 -6.97 -12.05 -20.11
CA GLN A 106 -5.74 -12.66 -20.57
C GLN A 106 -4.94 -13.30 -19.43
N CYS A 107 -5.51 -13.38 -18.23
CA CYS A 107 -4.84 -13.89 -17.03
C CYS A 107 -3.50 -13.21 -16.74
N ARG A 108 -3.36 -11.95 -17.10
CA ARG A 108 -2.15 -11.17 -16.84
C ARG A 108 -2.21 -10.58 -15.44
N PRO A 109 -1.16 -10.75 -14.66
CA PRO A 109 -1.09 -10.12 -13.34
C PRO A 109 -1.19 -8.60 -13.43
N HIS A 110 -1.84 -8.00 -12.45
CA HIS A 110 -1.79 -6.56 -12.27
C HIS A 110 -0.55 -6.15 -11.47
N SER A 111 -0.13 -4.92 -11.62
CA SER A 111 0.96 -4.36 -10.81
C SER A 111 0.55 -4.13 -9.35
N SER A 112 1.54 -3.92 -8.48
CA SER A 112 1.30 -3.74 -7.04
C SER A 112 0.37 -2.56 -6.74
N ASP A 113 0.51 -1.44 -7.45
CA ASP A 113 -0.35 -0.26 -7.28
C ASP A 113 -1.82 -0.55 -7.60
N TYR A 114 -2.09 -1.43 -8.55
CA TYR A 114 -3.45 -1.89 -8.82
C TYR A 114 -3.92 -2.86 -7.73
N GLY A 115 -3.10 -3.83 -7.34
CA GLY A 115 -3.43 -4.82 -6.30
C GLY A 115 -3.71 -4.19 -4.94
N LEU A 116 -2.92 -3.19 -4.56
CA LEU A 116 -3.08 -2.45 -3.30
C LEU A 116 -4.36 -1.59 -3.21
N ARG A 117 -5.25 -1.66 -4.19
CA ARG A 117 -6.64 -1.18 -4.08
C ARG A 117 -7.51 -2.08 -3.19
N GLY A 118 -6.95 -3.11 -2.56
CA GLY A 118 -7.68 -4.02 -1.69
C GLY A 118 -8.50 -5.07 -2.46
N LEU A 119 -7.96 -5.56 -3.56
CA LEU A 119 -8.60 -6.57 -4.41
C LEU A 119 -8.56 -7.99 -3.82
N GLY A 120 -8.83 -8.11 -2.54
CA GLY A 120 -8.87 -9.39 -1.84
C GLY A 120 -7.87 -9.48 -0.70
N ASN A 121 -7.72 -10.69 -0.21
CA ASN A 121 -6.89 -11.00 0.93
C ASN A 121 -5.42 -10.82 0.57
N LEU A 122 -4.67 -10.32 1.54
CA LEU A 122 -3.23 -10.11 1.44
C LEU A 122 -2.53 -11.04 2.42
N ARG A 123 -1.60 -11.84 1.93
CA ARG A 123 -0.65 -12.58 2.77
C ARG A 123 0.70 -11.89 2.74
N VAL A 124 1.31 -11.75 3.89
CA VAL A 124 2.69 -11.24 4.03
C VAL A 124 3.51 -12.26 4.81
N TRP A 125 4.70 -12.58 4.30
CA TRP A 125 5.69 -13.41 5.02
C TRP A 125 7.08 -12.85 4.80
N ARG A 126 8.06 -13.34 5.53
CA ARG A 126 9.41 -12.79 5.53
C ARG A 126 10.48 -13.86 5.36
N ASP A 127 11.57 -13.46 4.72
CA ASP A 127 12.83 -14.18 4.78
C ASP A 127 13.72 -13.57 5.85
N VAL A 128 14.33 -14.42 6.63
CA VAL A 128 15.23 -14.04 7.73
C VAL A 128 16.60 -14.62 7.45
N GLU A 129 17.63 -13.80 7.60
CA GLU A 129 19.02 -14.25 7.51
C GLU A 129 19.38 -15.08 8.76
N ASP A 130 19.80 -16.31 8.58
CA ASP A 130 20.04 -17.25 9.68
C ASP A 130 21.07 -16.75 10.71
N ALA A 131 22.14 -16.12 10.23
CA ALA A 131 23.25 -15.68 11.08
C ALA A 131 22.90 -14.47 11.96
N THR A 132 22.13 -13.52 11.44
CA THR A 132 21.85 -12.25 12.11
C THR A 132 20.41 -12.12 12.61
N GLN A 133 19.54 -13.04 12.21
CA GLN A 133 18.09 -13.00 12.47
C GLN A 133 17.42 -11.73 11.94
N ARG A 134 18.05 -11.05 10.98
CA ARG A 134 17.49 -9.87 10.33
C ARG A 134 16.53 -10.26 9.22
N THR A 135 15.42 -9.56 9.10
CA THR A 135 14.55 -9.69 7.93
C THR A 135 15.25 -9.07 6.73
N ILE A 136 15.47 -9.88 5.69
CA ILE A 136 16.15 -9.48 4.44
C ILE A 136 15.18 -9.27 3.28
N ALA A 137 13.99 -9.84 3.36
CA ALA A 137 12.93 -9.63 2.40
C ALA A 137 11.55 -9.79 3.04
N LEU A 138 10.56 -9.08 2.52
CA LEU A 138 9.15 -9.37 2.70
C LEU A 138 8.59 -9.88 1.38
N HIS A 139 7.75 -10.88 1.45
CA HIS A 139 6.96 -11.37 0.34
C HIS A 139 5.51 -11.00 0.57
N THR A 140 4.82 -10.64 -0.50
CA THR A 140 3.39 -10.37 -0.47
C THR A 140 2.69 -11.17 -1.54
N ARG A 141 1.54 -11.75 -1.20
CA ARG A 141 0.64 -12.39 -2.15
C ARG A 141 -0.75 -11.78 -1.99
N MET A 142 -1.27 -11.24 -3.08
CA MET A 142 -2.64 -10.75 -3.18
C MET A 142 -3.50 -11.81 -3.83
N LEU A 143 -4.66 -12.13 -3.24
CA LEU A 143 -5.53 -13.20 -3.74
C LEU A 143 -5.97 -12.96 -5.19
N ALA A 144 -6.44 -11.76 -5.51
CA ALA A 144 -6.90 -11.45 -6.86
C ALA A 144 -5.74 -11.52 -7.86
N TYR A 145 -5.88 -12.39 -8.87
CA TYR A 145 -4.89 -12.66 -9.90
C TYR A 145 -3.56 -13.20 -9.41
N ASP A 146 -3.53 -13.72 -8.18
CA ASP A 146 -2.38 -14.40 -7.56
C ASP A 146 -1.07 -13.60 -7.65
N ASN A 147 -1.18 -12.29 -7.38
CA ASN A 147 -0.07 -11.35 -7.49
C ASN A 147 0.92 -11.54 -6.35
N GLU A 148 2.08 -12.08 -6.67
CA GLU A 148 3.15 -12.32 -5.72
C GLU A 148 4.36 -11.42 -6.02
N ARG A 149 4.92 -10.77 -4.99
CA ARG A 149 6.14 -9.96 -5.13
C ARG A 149 7.04 -10.07 -3.92
N THR A 150 8.32 -9.73 -4.14
CA THR A 150 9.33 -9.61 -3.10
C THR A 150 9.72 -8.15 -2.91
N ILE A 151 9.79 -7.72 -1.64
CA ILE A 151 10.29 -6.42 -1.21
C ILE A 151 11.62 -6.66 -0.49
N TRP A 152 12.72 -6.25 -1.09
CA TRP A 152 14.05 -6.46 -0.54
C TRP A 152 14.37 -5.44 0.55
N LEU A 153 14.87 -5.92 1.69
CA LEU A 153 15.23 -5.10 2.86
C LEU A 153 16.73 -5.12 3.17
N ASP A 154 17.53 -5.69 2.31
CA ASP A 154 18.97 -5.88 2.47
C ASP A 154 19.81 -4.71 1.94
N GLY A 155 19.16 -3.63 1.49
CA GLY A 155 19.82 -2.43 1.01
C GLY A 155 20.37 -2.53 -0.42
N ARG A 156 19.98 -3.55 -1.19
CA ARG A 156 20.42 -3.69 -2.58
C ARG A 156 19.89 -2.52 -3.44
N PRO A 157 20.67 -2.07 -4.44
CA PRO A 157 20.23 -1.02 -5.36
C PRO A 157 19.17 -1.55 -6.32
N HIS A 158 18.34 -0.63 -6.86
CA HIS A 158 17.49 -0.94 -8.00
C HIS A 158 18.29 -1.30 -9.24
N PRO A 159 17.74 -2.15 -10.12
CA PRO A 159 18.36 -2.45 -11.40
C PRO A 159 18.59 -1.19 -12.24
N PRO A 160 19.54 -1.21 -13.18
CA PRO A 160 19.74 -0.09 -14.11
C PRO A 160 18.51 0.11 -15.01
N GLU A 161 18.29 1.33 -15.50
CA GLU A 161 17.09 1.73 -16.27
C GLU A 161 16.75 0.78 -17.44
N GLY A 162 17.77 0.21 -18.09
CA GLY A 162 17.58 -0.74 -19.20
C GLY A 162 17.27 -2.18 -18.80
N ALA A 163 17.10 -2.48 -17.51
CA ALA A 163 16.78 -3.83 -17.06
C ALA A 163 15.34 -4.25 -17.45
N ALA A 164 15.11 -5.55 -17.45
CA ALA A 164 13.81 -6.11 -17.80
C ALA A 164 12.70 -5.68 -16.83
N HIS A 165 11.57 -5.26 -17.37
CA HIS A 165 10.37 -4.92 -16.61
C HIS A 165 9.52 -6.16 -16.33
N THR A 166 8.95 -6.24 -15.12
CA THR A 166 8.03 -7.30 -14.70
C THR A 166 6.66 -6.72 -14.34
N TRP A 167 5.66 -7.56 -14.14
CA TRP A 167 4.34 -7.10 -13.71
C TRP A 167 4.38 -6.49 -12.29
N GLN A 168 5.16 -7.07 -11.39
CA GLN A 168 5.29 -6.59 -10.01
C GLN A 168 6.45 -5.59 -9.81
N GLY A 169 7.27 -5.38 -10.85
CA GLY A 169 8.43 -4.51 -10.78
C GLY A 169 9.56 -5.09 -9.91
N PHE A 170 10.42 -4.20 -9.45
CA PHE A 170 11.47 -4.48 -8.50
C PHE A 170 11.28 -3.57 -7.29
N SER A 171 11.15 -4.16 -6.10
CA SER A 171 10.80 -3.44 -4.88
C SER A 171 11.91 -3.54 -3.83
N THR A 172 12.26 -2.40 -3.23
CA THR A 172 13.13 -2.31 -2.06
C THR A 172 12.40 -1.57 -0.94
N GLY A 173 12.71 -1.89 0.30
CA GLY A 173 12.13 -1.26 1.47
C GLY A 173 13.18 -0.71 2.43
N VAL A 174 12.87 0.42 3.06
CA VAL A 174 13.68 1.05 4.09
C VAL A 174 12.78 1.37 5.29
N TRP A 175 13.25 1.03 6.48
CA TRP A 175 12.55 1.35 7.71
C TRP A 175 12.82 2.79 8.16
N GLU A 176 11.77 3.52 8.45
CA GLU A 176 11.77 4.87 9.00
C GLU A 176 10.98 4.85 10.33
N GLY A 177 11.68 4.51 11.41
CA GLY A 177 11.03 4.25 12.69
C GLY A 177 10.09 3.04 12.62
N ASN A 178 8.80 3.28 12.78
CA ASN A 178 7.75 2.24 12.74
C ASN A 178 7.07 2.12 11.37
N MET A 179 7.53 2.84 10.38
CA MET A 179 7.00 2.81 9.02
C MET A 179 8.01 2.14 8.08
N LEU A 180 7.52 1.30 7.19
CA LEU A 180 8.31 0.77 6.09
C LEU A 180 7.97 1.56 4.82
N THR A 181 8.97 2.24 4.27
CA THR A 181 8.89 2.92 2.98
C THR A 181 9.38 1.97 1.89
N VAL A 182 8.50 1.62 0.96
CA VAL A 182 8.79 0.72 -0.16
C VAL A 182 8.84 1.52 -1.46
N THR A 183 9.90 1.34 -2.23
CA THR A 183 10.03 1.91 -3.58
C THR A 183 9.97 0.79 -4.61
N THR A 184 9.16 0.95 -5.66
CA THR A 184 9.02 -0.01 -6.76
C THR A 184 9.23 0.67 -8.11
N THR A 185 10.07 0.07 -8.95
CA THR A 185 10.39 0.49 -10.32
C THR A 185 10.34 -0.70 -11.26
N HIS A 186 10.69 -0.54 -12.55
CA HIS A 186 10.75 -1.61 -13.57
C HIS A 186 9.43 -2.36 -13.75
N LEU A 187 8.33 -1.63 -13.67
CA LEU A 187 6.99 -2.15 -13.88
C LEU A 187 6.64 -2.19 -15.36
N LYS A 188 6.00 -3.27 -15.82
CA LYS A 188 5.38 -3.28 -17.16
C LYS A 188 4.25 -2.26 -17.22
N PRO A 189 3.97 -1.67 -18.39
CA PRO A 189 2.80 -0.83 -18.59
C PRO A 189 1.52 -1.63 -18.33
N GLY A 190 0.50 -0.97 -17.80
CA GLY A 190 -0.77 -1.61 -17.45
C GLY A 190 -1.86 -0.58 -17.24
N TYR A 191 -2.70 -0.82 -16.24
CA TYR A 191 -3.81 0.03 -15.87
C TYR A 191 -3.77 0.37 -14.39
N THR A 192 -4.14 1.61 -14.06
CA THR A 192 -4.32 2.08 -12.69
C THR A 192 -5.71 1.74 -12.15
N ARG A 193 -6.70 1.71 -13.04
CA ARG A 193 -8.10 1.34 -12.79
C ARG A 193 -8.59 0.39 -13.86
N ARG A 194 -9.59 -0.42 -13.50
CA ARG A 194 -10.24 -1.41 -14.39
C ARG A 194 -10.88 -0.78 -15.63
N ASN A 195 -11.24 0.48 -15.58
CA ASN A 195 -11.88 1.20 -16.67
C ASN A 195 -10.90 1.73 -17.75
N GLY A 196 -9.69 1.22 -17.77
CA GLY A 196 -8.73 1.52 -18.83
C GLY A 196 -7.82 2.72 -18.58
N VAL A 197 -7.87 3.32 -17.37
CA VAL A 197 -6.91 4.36 -17.00
C VAL A 197 -5.50 3.79 -17.03
N PRO A 198 -4.62 4.32 -17.89
CA PRO A 198 -3.32 3.71 -18.14
C PRO A 198 -2.32 3.95 -17.01
N SER A 199 -1.34 3.08 -16.94
CA SER A 199 -0.10 3.30 -16.19
C SER A 199 1.11 2.94 -17.04
N SER A 200 2.16 3.78 -16.98
CA SER A 200 3.34 3.63 -17.83
C SER A 200 4.41 2.75 -17.22
N ALA A 201 5.36 2.31 -18.06
CA ALA A 201 6.56 1.63 -17.61
C ALA A 201 7.57 2.55 -16.89
N LYS A 202 7.41 3.88 -17.03
CA LYS A 202 8.28 4.88 -16.38
C LYS A 202 7.81 5.28 -14.98
N ARG A 203 6.65 4.74 -14.54
CA ARG A 203 6.14 5.08 -13.22
C ARG A 203 7.02 4.54 -12.12
N LYS A 204 7.07 5.30 -11.03
CA LYS A 204 7.64 4.92 -9.75
C LYS A 204 6.51 4.85 -8.72
N ILE A 205 6.51 3.80 -7.91
CA ILE A 205 5.58 3.66 -6.81
C ILE A 205 6.34 3.80 -5.51
N THR A 206 5.82 4.62 -4.59
CA THR A 206 6.29 4.69 -3.21
C THR A 206 5.14 4.29 -2.30
N GLU A 207 5.39 3.38 -1.37
CA GLU A 207 4.39 2.88 -0.43
C GLU A 207 4.86 3.12 0.99
N HIS A 208 3.97 3.57 1.85
CA HIS A 208 4.21 3.68 3.29
C HIS A 208 3.34 2.66 4.00
N TRP A 209 3.99 1.68 4.61
CA TRP A 209 3.36 0.58 5.34
C TRP A 209 3.40 0.89 6.83
N THR A 210 2.24 0.94 7.45
CA THR A 210 2.07 1.16 8.89
C THR A 210 1.16 0.10 9.49
N ARG A 211 1.45 -0.29 10.73
CA ARG A 211 0.63 -1.26 11.47
C ARG A 211 0.26 -0.69 12.83
N HIS A 212 -1.03 -0.71 13.14
CA HIS A 212 -1.58 -0.39 14.45
C HIS A 212 -2.37 -1.59 14.99
N GLY A 213 -1.75 -2.35 15.89
CA GLY A 213 -2.36 -3.58 16.41
C GLY A 213 -2.66 -4.57 15.28
N ASN A 214 -3.94 -4.82 15.05
CA ASN A 214 -4.43 -5.73 14.00
C ASN A 214 -4.79 -5.03 12.69
N TYR A 215 -4.44 -3.76 12.52
CA TYR A 215 -4.69 -3.02 11.28
C TYR A 215 -3.38 -2.74 10.56
N LEU A 216 -3.35 -3.08 9.28
CA LEU A 216 -2.29 -2.73 8.34
C LEU A 216 -2.85 -1.67 7.38
N THR A 217 -2.18 -0.53 7.29
CA THR A 217 -2.51 0.51 6.31
C THR A 217 -1.32 0.73 5.39
N VAL A 218 -1.58 0.76 4.10
CA VAL A 218 -0.60 1.07 3.07
C VAL A 218 -1.07 2.31 2.31
N THR A 219 -0.28 3.38 2.39
CA THR A 219 -0.48 4.57 1.56
C THR A 219 0.41 4.47 0.34
N VAL A 220 -0.17 4.58 -0.84
CA VAL A 220 0.49 4.40 -2.14
C VAL A 220 0.56 5.73 -2.87
N TYR A 221 1.75 6.10 -3.30
CA TYR A 221 2.05 7.23 -4.16
C TYR A 221 2.49 6.69 -5.52
N VAL A 222 1.75 7.01 -6.56
CA VAL A 222 2.10 6.65 -7.94
C VAL A 222 2.55 7.91 -8.66
N ASP A 223 3.82 7.98 -8.99
CA ASP A 223 4.41 9.02 -9.82
C ASP A 223 4.61 8.48 -11.23
N ASP A 224 3.77 8.92 -12.17
CA ASP A 224 3.80 8.49 -13.56
C ASP A 224 3.97 9.69 -14.49
N PRO A 225 5.19 10.02 -14.90
CA PRO A 225 5.47 11.22 -15.70
C PRO A 225 4.87 11.18 -17.10
N VAL A 226 4.35 10.03 -17.54
CA VAL A 226 3.74 9.89 -18.87
C VAL A 226 2.24 10.21 -18.84
N PHE A 227 1.52 9.77 -17.80
CA PHE A 227 0.06 9.82 -17.78
C PHE A 227 -0.53 10.67 -16.66
N LEU A 228 0.25 11.03 -15.66
CA LEU A 228 -0.19 11.86 -14.54
C LEU A 228 0.46 13.24 -14.57
N ALA A 229 -0.29 14.26 -14.19
CA ALA A 229 0.21 15.62 -14.00
C ALA A 229 0.74 15.85 -12.58
N GLU A 230 0.23 15.08 -11.63
CA GLU A 230 0.62 15.06 -10.21
C GLU A 230 0.63 13.62 -9.72
N PRO A 231 1.35 13.28 -8.63
CA PRO A 231 1.29 11.95 -8.05
C PRO A 231 -0.14 11.57 -7.63
N LEU A 232 -0.58 10.37 -8.01
CA LEU A 232 -1.80 9.79 -7.49
C LEU A 232 -1.53 9.20 -6.11
N VAL A 233 -2.31 9.63 -5.11
CA VAL A 233 -2.19 9.16 -3.74
C VAL A 233 -3.47 8.45 -3.33
N ARG A 234 -3.32 7.26 -2.74
CA ARG A 234 -4.44 6.51 -2.16
C ARG A 234 -3.97 5.63 -1.02
N SER A 235 -4.88 5.22 -0.16
CA SER A 235 -4.60 4.30 0.93
C SER A 235 -5.54 3.10 0.90
N GLN A 236 -5.09 2.01 1.49
CA GLN A 236 -5.86 0.81 1.71
C GLN A 236 -5.53 0.25 3.09
N SER A 237 -6.56 -0.18 3.79
CA SER A 237 -6.40 -0.83 5.08
C SER A 237 -6.89 -2.27 5.05
N TRP A 238 -6.23 -3.09 5.86
CA TRP A 238 -6.59 -4.50 6.08
C TRP A 238 -6.64 -4.78 7.58
N PHE A 239 -7.41 -5.77 7.94
CA PHE A 239 -7.47 -6.31 9.28
C PHE A 239 -6.76 -7.67 9.33
N LEU A 240 -5.95 -7.91 10.37
CA LEU A 240 -5.29 -9.19 10.58
C LEU A 240 -6.33 -10.28 10.89
N ASP A 241 -6.39 -11.27 10.05
CA ASP A 241 -7.30 -12.42 10.18
C ASP A 241 -6.53 -13.75 10.05
N PRO A 242 -6.05 -14.31 11.15
CA PRO A 242 -5.29 -15.56 11.12
C PRO A 242 -6.10 -16.77 10.63
N GLY A 243 -7.43 -16.66 10.61
CA GLY A 243 -8.32 -17.68 10.08
C GLY A 243 -8.54 -17.61 8.56
N GLN A 244 -8.00 -16.57 7.94
CA GLN A 244 -8.15 -16.30 6.52
C GLN A 244 -7.48 -17.38 5.67
N GLN A 245 -8.21 -17.91 4.71
CA GLN A 245 -7.63 -18.84 3.76
C GLN A 245 -7.26 -18.13 2.45
N MET A 246 -6.03 -18.32 2.02
CA MET A 246 -5.53 -17.88 0.72
C MET A 246 -5.69 -19.03 -0.28
N GLY A 247 -6.85 -19.07 -0.93
CA GLY A 247 -7.12 -20.02 -2.00
C GLY A 247 -6.27 -19.80 -3.24
N LEU A 248 -6.45 -20.64 -4.23
CA LEU A 248 -5.96 -20.40 -5.60
C LEU A 248 -6.90 -19.42 -6.29
N PHE A 249 -6.37 -18.64 -7.22
CA PHE A 249 -7.14 -17.81 -8.14
C PHE A 249 -7.01 -18.38 -9.55
N PRO A 250 -7.76 -19.44 -9.90
CA PRO A 250 -7.66 -20.07 -11.21
C PRO A 250 -8.10 -19.07 -12.28
N CYS A 251 -7.36 -19.01 -13.35
CA CYS A 251 -7.68 -18.17 -14.48
C CYS A 251 -7.38 -18.90 -15.80
N GLU A 252 -8.34 -18.83 -16.73
CA GLU A 252 -8.16 -19.32 -18.10
C GLU A 252 -8.29 -18.13 -19.06
N PRO A 253 -7.33 -17.95 -20.01
CA PRO A 253 -7.43 -16.89 -20.99
C PRO A 253 -8.68 -17.02 -21.84
N ALA A 254 -9.45 -15.96 -21.94
CA ALA A 254 -10.62 -15.92 -22.78
C ALA A 254 -10.20 -15.77 -24.26
N PRO A 255 -10.81 -16.51 -25.21
CA PRO A 255 -10.54 -16.33 -26.64
C PRO A 255 -11.09 -15.00 -27.15
N GLU A 256 -10.32 -14.33 -28.00
CA GLU A 256 -10.78 -13.10 -28.65
C GLU A 256 -11.96 -13.37 -29.58
N VAL A 257 -12.97 -12.53 -29.52
CA VAL A 257 -14.10 -12.59 -30.46
C VAL A 257 -13.65 -12.07 -31.83
N PRO A 258 -13.86 -12.82 -32.93
CA PRO A 258 -13.52 -12.36 -34.26
C PRO A 258 -14.15 -11.01 -34.57
N LYS A 259 -13.36 -10.09 -35.08
CA LYS A 259 -13.80 -8.75 -35.49
C LYS A 259 -13.55 -8.58 -36.99
N PRO A 260 -14.26 -7.66 -37.67
CA PRO A 260 -14.03 -7.40 -39.08
C PRO A 260 -12.58 -7.05 -39.40
N THR A 261 -12.11 -7.41 -40.58
CA THR A 261 -10.77 -7.03 -41.05
C THR A 261 -10.57 -5.52 -40.99
N GLY A 262 -9.41 -5.06 -40.47
CA GLY A 262 -9.10 -3.67 -40.30
C GLY A 262 -9.60 -3.05 -38.97
N SER A 263 -10.30 -3.82 -38.13
CA SER A 263 -10.65 -3.35 -36.78
C SER A 263 -9.39 -3.20 -35.92
N VAL A 264 -9.30 -2.07 -35.22
CA VAL A 264 -8.24 -1.82 -34.22
C VAL A 264 -8.72 -2.18 -32.81
N PRO A 265 -7.83 -2.59 -31.89
CA PRO A 265 -8.23 -3.00 -30.54
C PRO A 265 -8.41 -1.82 -29.58
N HIS A 266 -8.99 -0.73 -30.04
CA HIS A 266 -9.23 0.46 -29.25
C HIS A 266 -10.28 1.34 -29.93
N HIS A 267 -10.92 2.23 -29.16
CA HIS A 267 -11.78 3.25 -29.73
C HIS A 267 -10.96 4.35 -30.38
N LEU A 268 -11.36 4.76 -31.56
CA LEU A 268 -10.82 5.96 -32.21
C LEU A 268 -11.27 7.22 -31.45
N PRO A 269 -10.56 8.35 -31.56
CA PRO A 269 -10.95 9.61 -30.91
C PRO A 269 -12.40 9.98 -31.17
N GLY A 270 -13.16 10.25 -30.11
CA GLY A 270 -14.58 10.59 -30.17
C GLY A 270 -15.54 9.45 -30.53
N LYS A 271 -15.05 8.22 -30.64
CA LYS A 271 -15.88 7.04 -30.95
C LYS A 271 -16.17 6.11 -29.79
N ASN A 272 -15.60 6.37 -28.61
CA ASN A 272 -15.91 5.63 -27.39
C ASN A 272 -17.32 6.01 -26.89
N PRO A 273 -18.29 5.09 -26.89
CA PRO A 273 -19.68 5.42 -26.50
C PRO A 273 -19.83 5.67 -25.00
N PHE A 274 -18.94 5.13 -24.17
CA PHE A 274 -19.05 5.17 -22.71
C PHE A 274 -18.67 6.52 -22.09
N LEU A 275 -17.99 7.41 -22.83
CA LEU A 275 -17.48 8.66 -22.24
C LEU A 275 -18.59 9.63 -21.77
N LYS A 276 -19.81 9.48 -22.28
CA LYS A 276 -20.95 10.33 -21.92
C LYS A 276 -21.88 9.70 -20.89
N GLU A 277 -21.78 8.41 -20.65
CA GLU A 277 -22.72 7.70 -19.77
C GLU A 277 -22.70 8.24 -18.34
N VAL A 278 -21.53 8.35 -17.72
CA VAL A 278 -21.39 8.85 -16.34
C VAL A 278 -21.84 10.31 -16.20
N PRO A 279 -21.41 11.26 -17.09
CA PRO A 279 -21.96 12.60 -17.08
C PRO A 279 -23.50 12.65 -17.17
N GLU A 280 -24.10 11.86 -18.05
CA GLU A 280 -25.55 11.81 -18.27
C GLU A 280 -26.29 11.19 -17.07
N TRP A 281 -25.78 10.09 -16.51
CA TRP A 281 -26.41 9.40 -15.38
C TRP A 281 -26.41 10.23 -14.10
N TYR A 282 -25.32 10.94 -13.85
CA TYR A 282 -25.16 11.68 -12.60
C TYR A 282 -25.38 13.19 -12.74
N GLY A 283 -25.67 13.69 -13.96
CA GLY A 283 -25.80 15.11 -14.20
C GLY A 283 -24.52 15.90 -13.93
N LEU A 284 -23.36 15.28 -14.17
CA LEU A 284 -22.06 15.90 -13.96
C LEU A 284 -21.54 16.57 -15.24
N PRO A 285 -20.73 17.65 -15.15
CA PRO A 285 -20.02 18.17 -16.31
C PRO A 285 -19.07 17.10 -16.87
N TYR A 286 -19.07 16.97 -18.19
CA TYR A 286 -18.20 16.02 -18.88
C TYR A 286 -16.73 16.20 -18.48
N GLU A 287 -16.26 17.43 -18.41
CA GLU A 287 -14.88 17.77 -18.05
C GLU A 287 -14.51 17.32 -16.63
N ALA A 288 -15.48 17.35 -15.69
CA ALA A 288 -15.24 16.87 -14.33
C ALA A 288 -15.02 15.35 -14.28
N VAL A 289 -15.75 14.62 -15.12
CA VAL A 289 -15.65 13.15 -15.21
C VAL A 289 -14.39 12.71 -15.94
N GLN A 290 -13.84 13.55 -16.83
CA GLN A 290 -12.56 13.27 -17.51
C GLN A 290 -11.33 13.36 -16.59
N GLY A 291 -11.50 13.75 -15.32
CA GLY A 291 -10.40 13.88 -14.37
C GLY A 291 -9.47 15.06 -14.71
N GLY A 292 -8.28 14.99 -14.16
CA GLY A 292 -7.27 16.03 -14.27
C GLY A 292 -7.02 16.70 -12.93
N PRO A 293 -5.83 17.26 -12.70
CA PRO A 293 -5.45 17.86 -11.42
C PRO A 293 -6.39 18.99 -11.02
N GLU A 294 -6.85 19.78 -12.00
CA GLU A 294 -7.76 20.91 -11.77
C GLU A 294 -9.10 20.49 -11.14
N THR A 295 -9.57 19.24 -11.39
CA THR A 295 -10.84 18.72 -10.87
C THR A 295 -10.75 18.30 -9.40
N MET A 296 -9.56 18.14 -8.88
CA MET A 296 -9.31 17.69 -7.51
C MET A 296 -9.34 18.82 -6.47
N TYR A 297 -9.20 20.07 -6.91
CA TYR A 297 -9.09 21.23 -6.04
C TYR A 297 -10.44 21.86 -5.67
N PRO A 298 -10.55 22.47 -4.49
CA PRO A 298 -11.79 23.10 -4.01
C PRO A 298 -12.36 24.15 -4.94
N GLU A 299 -11.51 24.85 -5.69
CA GLU A 299 -11.88 25.89 -6.65
C GLU A 299 -12.74 25.32 -7.78
N TYR A 300 -12.42 24.13 -8.25
CA TYR A 300 -13.24 23.44 -9.26
C TYR A 300 -14.60 23.03 -8.70
N ARG A 301 -14.65 22.53 -7.47
CA ARG A 301 -15.90 22.15 -6.79
C ARG A 301 -16.84 23.32 -6.62
N LYS A 302 -16.33 24.54 -6.42
CA LYS A 302 -17.15 25.76 -6.35
C LYS A 302 -17.90 26.04 -7.65
N LYS A 303 -17.33 25.65 -8.80
CA LYS A 303 -18.02 25.77 -10.11
C LYS A 303 -19.18 24.79 -10.27
N MET A 304 -19.17 23.70 -9.48
CA MET A 304 -20.17 22.63 -9.55
C MET A 304 -21.28 22.75 -8.48
N LYS A 305 -21.24 23.77 -7.59
CA LYS A 305 -22.14 23.84 -6.43
C LYS A 305 -23.62 24.00 -6.81
N ASP A 306 -23.90 24.58 -7.97
CA ASP A 306 -25.25 24.86 -8.46
C ASP A 306 -25.75 23.78 -9.45
N LEU A 307 -25.04 22.66 -9.58
CA LEU A 307 -25.50 21.52 -10.35
C LEU A 307 -26.73 20.89 -9.70
N PRO A 308 -27.68 20.39 -10.48
CA PRO A 308 -28.82 19.66 -9.94
C PRO A 308 -28.32 18.46 -9.13
N THR A 309 -29.01 18.20 -8.02
CA THR A 309 -28.74 16.98 -7.25
C THR A 309 -28.88 15.77 -8.16
N PRO A 310 -27.88 14.91 -8.28
CA PRO A 310 -27.96 13.71 -9.10
C PRO A 310 -29.21 12.94 -8.70
N LYS A 311 -29.99 12.47 -9.66
CA LYS A 311 -30.98 11.44 -9.39
C LYS A 311 -30.21 10.24 -8.85
N ALA A 312 -30.76 9.58 -7.82
CA ALA A 312 -30.14 8.38 -7.27
C ALA A 312 -29.67 7.48 -8.42
N PRO A 313 -28.41 7.04 -8.40
CA PRO A 313 -27.85 6.28 -9.50
C PRO A 313 -28.68 5.03 -9.73
N GLN A 314 -29.08 4.78 -10.98
CA GLN A 314 -29.65 3.52 -11.41
C GLN A 314 -28.59 2.40 -11.44
N MET A 315 -27.53 2.53 -10.65
CA MET A 315 -26.40 1.60 -10.61
C MET A 315 -26.82 0.19 -10.17
N CYS A 316 -27.84 0.07 -9.32
CA CYS A 316 -28.39 -1.23 -8.97
C CYS A 316 -28.99 -1.97 -10.15
N ASP A 317 -29.35 -1.26 -11.22
CA ASP A 317 -29.94 -1.89 -12.39
C ASP A 317 -28.92 -2.66 -13.23
N ARG A 318 -27.65 -2.33 -13.13
CA ARG A 318 -26.59 -2.89 -14.00
C ARG A 318 -25.65 -3.85 -13.29
N PHE A 319 -25.35 -3.63 -12.01
CA PHE A 319 -24.29 -4.36 -11.34
C PHE A 319 -24.65 -4.99 -9.99
N CYS A 320 -25.86 -4.79 -9.45
CA CYS A 320 -26.31 -5.37 -8.18
C CYS A 320 -25.31 -5.29 -7.01
N PHE A 321 -24.51 -4.22 -6.93
CA PHE A 321 -23.64 -3.96 -5.79
C PHE A 321 -24.38 -3.19 -4.70
N CYS A 322 -25.56 -3.65 -4.40
CA CYS A 322 -26.32 -3.18 -3.28
C CYS A 322 -25.63 -3.67 -2.00
N THR A 323 -25.63 -2.84 -0.99
CA THR A 323 -25.06 -3.14 0.34
C THR A 323 -25.83 -4.26 1.05
N SER A 324 -27.01 -4.63 0.54
CA SER A 324 -27.77 -5.79 0.94
C SER A 324 -28.52 -6.42 -0.23
N LEU A 325 -28.75 -7.72 -0.19
CA LEU A 325 -29.62 -8.43 -1.15
C LEU A 325 -31.04 -7.82 -1.24
N PHE A 326 -31.49 -7.15 -0.19
CA PHE A 326 -32.79 -6.48 -0.14
C PHE A 326 -32.83 -5.24 -1.05
N ASP A 327 -31.76 -4.47 -1.08
CA ASP A 327 -31.70 -3.26 -1.91
C ASP A 327 -31.66 -3.60 -3.40
N CYS A 328 -31.01 -4.70 -3.78
CA CYS A 328 -31.00 -5.20 -5.16
C CYS A 328 -32.40 -5.63 -5.65
N GLN A 329 -33.23 -6.16 -4.78
CA GLN A 329 -34.60 -6.58 -5.14
C GLN A 329 -35.57 -5.40 -5.29
N LEU A 330 -35.38 -4.32 -4.51
CA LEU A 330 -36.22 -3.14 -4.55
C LEU A 330 -35.98 -2.25 -5.76
N HIS A 331 -34.79 -2.32 -6.35
CA HIS A 331 -34.36 -1.48 -7.45
C HIS A 331 -34.08 -2.25 -8.75
N ALA A 332 -34.35 -3.56 -8.77
CA ALA A 332 -34.29 -4.32 -10.03
C ALA A 332 -35.26 -3.70 -11.04
N PRO A 333 -34.79 -3.38 -12.27
CA PRO A 333 -35.69 -2.86 -13.31
C PRO A 333 -36.80 -3.89 -13.51
N GLN A 334 -38.05 -3.43 -13.42
CA GLN A 334 -39.15 -4.24 -13.90
C GLN A 334 -38.89 -4.45 -15.39
N ALA A 335 -38.66 -5.70 -15.77
CA ALA A 335 -38.54 -6.06 -17.17
C ALA A 335 -39.68 -5.40 -17.92
N PRO A 336 -39.41 -4.71 -19.06
CA PRO A 336 -40.49 -4.04 -19.80
C PRO A 336 -41.56 -5.09 -20.09
N ALA A 337 -42.76 -4.81 -19.61
CA ALA A 337 -43.94 -5.68 -19.81
C ALA A 337 -44.06 -5.96 -21.30
N GLY A 338 -43.77 -7.20 -21.65
CA GLY A 338 -44.08 -7.91 -22.86
C GLY A 338 -44.17 -7.13 -24.18
N ARG A 339 -43.22 -7.35 -25.04
CA ARG A 339 -43.58 -7.62 -26.44
C ARG A 339 -43.54 -9.15 -26.60
N ARG A 340 -44.70 -9.73 -26.57
CA ARG A 340 -44.96 -11.05 -27.16
C ARG A 340 -44.94 -10.94 -28.70
#